data_5366b0d1438d01f69c5374d0c60c3e5f
#
_entry.id   5366b0d1438d01f69c5374d0c60c3e5f
#
_cell.length_a   1.000
_cell.length_b   1.000
_cell.length_c   1.000
_cell.angle_alpha   90.00
_cell.angle_beta   90.00
_cell.angle_gamma   90.00
#
_symmetry.space_group_name_H-M   'P 1'
#
loop_
_entity.id
_entity.type
_entity.pdbx_description
1 polymer ?
#
loop_
_entity_poly.entity_id
_entity_poly.type
_entity_poly.pdbx_seq_one_letter_code
_entity_poly.pdbx_strand_id
1 'polypeptide(L)'
;FNEWGVSNKTDQYMFKIYAGQLSIIRRSEIPLSNEVLVRNGLDPSTTLSVNINGTSYNTVQPKIQSGDPYDVDEDPNSPDFGSNKKYWTIEIPRDKFNGDPLNGNGPSGYTIRPEKVTMWKIEFGWYGAIGARFYAYIPVGAGEARWIVVHTLVIENSLYGPCLRDSYFRFKYSVNVQDTSNIRTPQYVYKY
;
A
#
# COMPACT_ATOMS: atom_id res chain seq x y z
N PHE A 1 7.04 -4.60 10.54
CA PHE A 1 6.91 -3.70 9.38
C PHE A 1 6.25 -2.39 9.80
N ASN A 2 6.45 -1.36 8.96
CA ASN A 2 5.78 -0.08 9.08
C ASN A 2 4.93 0.16 7.85
N GLU A 3 3.70 0.60 8.05
CA GLU A 3 2.79 1.04 7.00
C GLU A 3 2.31 2.45 7.30
N TRP A 4 2.22 3.30 6.27
CA TRP A 4 1.66 4.64 6.37
C TRP A 4 0.96 5.03 5.07
N GLY A 5 -0.08 5.82 5.18
CA GLY A 5 -0.85 6.24 4.02
C GLY A 5 -2.22 6.74 4.38
N VAL A 6 -3.19 6.40 3.56
CA VAL A 6 -4.58 6.82 3.71
C VAL A 6 -5.50 5.61 3.79
N SER A 7 -6.48 5.68 4.66
CA SER A 7 -7.41 4.59 4.94
C SER A 7 -8.79 5.12 5.28
N ASN A 8 -9.80 4.40 4.87
CA ASN A 8 -11.17 4.50 5.36
C ASN A 8 -11.67 3.10 5.78
N LYS A 9 -12.98 2.94 5.95
CA LYS A 9 -13.58 1.67 6.37
C LYS A 9 -13.44 0.55 5.33
N THR A 10 -13.33 0.89 4.05
CA THR A 10 -13.42 -0.05 2.93
C THR A 10 -12.18 -0.12 2.05
N ASP A 11 -11.34 0.90 2.12
CA ASP A 11 -10.23 1.07 1.19
C ASP A 11 -8.98 1.63 1.88
N GLN A 12 -7.81 1.21 1.41
CA GLN A 12 -6.51 1.69 1.91
C GLN A 12 -5.51 1.80 0.78
N TYR A 13 -4.76 2.90 0.77
CA TYR A 13 -3.56 3.10 -0.02
C TYR A 13 -2.39 3.41 0.91
N MET A 14 -1.41 2.52 0.94
CA MET A 14 -0.33 2.56 1.92
C MET A 14 1.03 2.39 1.27
N PHE A 15 2.04 3.05 1.83
CA PHE A 15 3.42 2.60 1.72
C PHE A 15 3.70 1.60 2.83
N LYS A 16 4.62 0.67 2.58
CA LYS A 16 5.10 -0.29 3.56
C LYS A 16 6.60 -0.43 3.47
N ILE A 17 7.25 -0.49 4.62
CA ILE A 17 8.63 -0.94 4.75
C ILE A 17 8.66 -2.21 5.60
N TYR A 18 9.19 -3.27 5.03
CA TYR A 18 9.45 -4.52 5.71
C TYR A 18 10.87 -4.98 5.41
N ALA A 19 11.66 -5.24 6.46
CA ALA A 19 13.07 -5.64 6.34
C ALA A 19 13.90 -4.74 5.38
N GLY A 20 13.67 -3.41 5.44
CA GLY A 20 14.34 -2.45 4.57
C GLY A 20 13.82 -2.37 3.13
N GLN A 21 12.85 -3.20 2.76
CA GLN A 21 12.23 -3.19 1.44
C GLN A 21 10.98 -2.32 1.44
N LEU A 22 10.93 -1.39 0.48
CA LEU A 22 9.76 -0.55 0.24
C LEU A 22 8.79 -1.28 -0.67
N SER A 23 7.51 -1.23 -0.35
CA SER A 23 6.41 -1.67 -1.21
C SER A 23 5.23 -0.71 -1.10
N ILE A 24 4.28 -0.86 -2.01
CA ILE A 24 3.01 -0.15 -2.03
C ILE A 24 1.90 -1.17 -1.86
N ILE A 25 0.92 -0.83 -1.02
CA ILE A 25 -0.22 -1.68 -0.75
C ILE A 25 -1.50 -0.96 -1.14
N ARG A 26 -2.37 -1.68 -1.83
CA ARG A 26 -3.79 -1.39 -1.90
C ARG A 26 -4.56 -2.48 -1.19
N ARG A 27 -5.39 -2.10 -0.23
CA ARG A 27 -6.43 -2.98 0.33
C ARG A 27 -7.79 -2.37 -0.02
N SER A 28 -8.72 -3.19 -0.44
CA SER A 28 -10.06 -2.73 -0.79
C SER A 28 -11.04 -3.88 -0.74
N GLU A 29 -12.29 -3.58 -0.45
CA GLU A 29 -13.40 -4.52 -0.64
C GLU A 29 -13.73 -4.75 -2.13
N ILE A 30 -13.19 -3.92 -3.02
CA ILE A 30 -13.39 -4.03 -4.47
C ILE A 30 -12.18 -4.76 -5.07
N PRO A 31 -12.35 -5.95 -5.66
CA PRO A 31 -11.27 -6.66 -6.34
C PRO A 31 -10.83 -5.92 -7.62
N LEU A 32 -9.59 -6.12 -8.03
CA LEU A 32 -9.11 -5.73 -9.34
C LEU A 32 -9.09 -6.93 -10.28
N SER A 33 -9.31 -6.69 -11.59
CA SER A 33 -9.23 -7.73 -12.60
C SER A 33 -7.77 -8.18 -12.84
N ASN A 34 -7.61 -9.37 -13.41
CA ASN A 34 -6.29 -9.87 -13.80
C ASN A 34 -5.56 -8.92 -14.76
N GLU A 35 -6.30 -8.28 -15.66
CA GLU A 35 -5.75 -7.27 -16.57
C GLU A 35 -5.11 -6.10 -15.82
N VAL A 36 -5.80 -5.58 -14.80
CA VAL A 36 -5.26 -4.51 -13.95
C VAL A 36 -4.04 -4.97 -13.18
N LEU A 37 -4.02 -6.21 -12.69
CA LEU A 37 -2.86 -6.77 -12.00
C LEU A 37 -1.64 -6.81 -12.91
N VAL A 38 -1.81 -7.32 -14.13
CA VAL A 38 -0.71 -7.38 -15.14
C VAL A 38 -0.21 -5.99 -15.49
N ARG A 39 -1.09 -5.00 -15.69
CA ARG A 39 -0.68 -3.61 -15.94
C ARG A 39 0.17 -3.00 -14.83
N ASN A 40 0.02 -3.49 -13.62
CA ASN A 40 0.81 -3.07 -12.45
C ASN A 40 2.03 -3.98 -12.19
N GLY A 41 2.41 -4.81 -13.16
CA GLY A 41 3.58 -5.69 -13.08
C GLY A 41 3.39 -6.89 -12.16
N LEU A 42 2.14 -7.23 -11.83
CA LEU A 42 1.80 -8.37 -11.00
C LEU A 42 1.38 -9.55 -11.87
N ASP A 43 1.80 -10.75 -11.49
CA ASP A 43 1.38 -11.98 -12.14
C ASP A 43 0.15 -12.55 -11.42
N PRO A 44 -1.05 -12.55 -12.06
CA PRO A 44 -2.26 -13.07 -11.44
C PRO A 44 -2.21 -14.59 -11.18
N SER A 45 -1.32 -15.32 -11.84
CA SER A 45 -1.12 -16.75 -11.61
C SER A 45 -0.27 -17.06 -10.37
N THR A 46 0.44 -16.06 -9.85
CA THR A 46 1.32 -16.24 -8.69
C THR A 46 0.48 -16.54 -7.45
N THR A 47 0.60 -17.75 -6.96
CA THR A 47 0.04 -18.16 -5.68
C THR A 47 0.97 -17.67 -4.56
N LEU A 48 0.46 -16.80 -3.72
CA LEU A 48 1.18 -16.40 -2.51
C LEU A 48 0.59 -17.18 -1.33
N SER A 49 1.42 -17.94 -0.64
CA SER A 49 1.05 -18.56 0.62
C SER A 49 1.11 -17.50 1.73
N VAL A 50 -0.01 -17.23 2.38
CA VAL A 50 -0.08 -16.33 3.53
C VAL A 50 -0.52 -17.14 4.72
N ASN A 51 0.26 -17.09 5.78
CA ASN A 51 -0.13 -17.66 7.07
C ASN A 51 -0.83 -16.58 7.90
N ILE A 52 -2.10 -16.79 8.20
CA ILE A 52 -2.89 -15.91 9.07
C ILE A 52 -3.34 -16.75 10.24
N ASN A 53 -2.88 -16.41 11.45
CA ASN A 53 -3.22 -17.10 12.70
C ASN A 53 -3.01 -18.63 12.62
N GLY A 54 -1.91 -19.08 12.00
CA GLY A 54 -1.59 -20.49 11.87
C GLY A 54 -2.27 -21.21 10.70
N THR A 55 -3.14 -20.54 9.95
CA THR A 55 -3.79 -21.10 8.77
C THR A 55 -3.12 -20.58 7.49
N SER A 56 -2.64 -21.47 6.66
CA SER A 56 -2.05 -21.15 5.37
C SER A 56 -3.16 -20.99 4.32
N TYR A 57 -3.23 -19.82 3.71
CA TYR A 57 -4.11 -19.54 2.58
C TYR A 57 -3.27 -19.47 1.30
N ASN A 58 -3.55 -20.35 0.38
CA ASN A 58 -3.02 -20.26 -0.98
C ASN A 58 -4.04 -19.48 -1.80
N THR A 59 -3.73 -18.23 -2.12
CA THR A 59 -4.60 -17.40 -2.93
C THR A 59 -3.88 -16.95 -4.17
N VAL A 60 -4.56 -17.03 -5.30
CA VAL A 60 -4.20 -16.26 -6.48
C VAL A 60 -4.40 -14.79 -6.14
N GLN A 61 -3.49 -13.94 -6.53
CA GLN A 61 -3.72 -12.49 -6.35
C GLN A 61 -4.95 -12.03 -7.14
N PRO A 62 -5.75 -11.10 -6.60
CA PRO A 62 -5.62 -10.44 -5.30
C PRO A 62 -6.01 -11.34 -4.13
N LYS A 63 -5.35 -11.17 -3.02
CA LYS A 63 -5.61 -11.94 -1.81
C LYS A 63 -6.74 -11.35 -0.99
N ILE A 64 -7.53 -12.24 -0.37
CA ILE A 64 -8.34 -11.85 0.78
C ILE A 64 -7.44 -11.98 2.01
N GLN A 65 -7.10 -10.87 2.65
CA GLN A 65 -6.52 -10.87 3.98
C GLN A 65 -7.61 -10.51 4.98
N SER A 66 -7.57 -11.14 6.15
CA SER A 66 -8.19 -10.51 7.30
C SER A 66 -7.47 -9.17 7.54
N GLY A 67 -8.22 -8.12 7.81
CA GLY A 67 -7.64 -6.81 8.08
C GLY A 67 -6.68 -6.81 9.25
N ASP A 68 -6.03 -5.69 9.46
CA ASP A 68 -5.26 -5.38 10.64
C ASP A 68 -6.14 -5.66 11.89
N PRO A 69 -5.62 -6.25 12.97
CA PRO A 69 -6.38 -6.45 14.21
C PRO A 69 -7.00 -5.16 14.78
N TYR A 70 -6.55 -4.01 14.32
CA TYR A 70 -7.14 -2.71 14.65
C TYR A 70 -8.21 -2.22 13.65
N ASP A 71 -8.43 -2.94 12.56
CA ASP A 71 -9.48 -2.67 11.57
C ASP A 71 -10.69 -3.57 11.84
N VAL A 72 -11.32 -3.38 12.96
CA VAL A 72 -12.56 -4.07 13.33
C VAL A 72 -13.72 -3.47 12.52
N ASP A 73 -14.63 -4.32 12.09
CA ASP A 73 -15.87 -3.87 11.50
C ASP A 73 -16.75 -3.26 12.60
N GLU A 74 -16.93 -1.95 12.54
CA GLU A 74 -17.73 -1.18 13.51
C GLU A 74 -19.18 -0.97 13.06
N ASP A 75 -19.58 -1.48 11.89
CA ASP A 75 -20.97 -1.38 11.43
C ASP A 75 -21.83 -2.42 12.16
N PRO A 76 -22.75 -1.99 13.06
CA PRO A 76 -23.58 -2.90 13.83
C PRO A 76 -24.59 -3.71 12.96
N ASN A 77 -24.78 -3.31 11.70
CA ASN A 77 -25.64 -4.02 10.77
C ASN A 77 -24.85 -4.99 9.86
N SER A 78 -23.54 -4.99 9.96
CA SER A 78 -22.69 -5.92 9.23
C SER A 78 -22.75 -7.32 9.85
N PRO A 79 -22.82 -8.38 9.04
CA PRO A 79 -22.71 -9.76 9.53
C PRO A 79 -21.33 -10.04 10.16
N ASP A 80 -20.33 -9.25 9.82
CA ASP A 80 -18.96 -9.36 10.32
C ASP A 80 -18.67 -8.38 11.48
N PHE A 81 -19.70 -7.76 12.07
CA PHE A 81 -19.56 -6.82 13.18
C PHE A 81 -18.65 -7.36 14.29
N GLY A 82 -17.66 -6.59 14.69
CA GLY A 82 -16.69 -6.95 15.71
C GLY A 82 -15.59 -7.90 15.24
N SER A 83 -15.62 -8.35 13.99
CA SER A 83 -14.55 -9.16 13.38
C SER A 83 -13.54 -8.32 12.58
N ASN A 84 -12.37 -8.87 12.30
CA ASN A 84 -11.40 -8.20 11.46
C ASN A 84 -11.92 -8.10 10.03
N LYS A 85 -11.79 -6.92 9.44
CA LYS A 85 -12.20 -6.68 8.05
C LYS A 85 -11.41 -7.52 7.06
N LYS A 86 -12.10 -7.98 6.04
CA LYS A 86 -11.50 -8.71 4.92
C LYS A 86 -11.31 -7.78 3.73
N TYR A 87 -10.10 -7.78 3.17
CA TYR A 87 -9.75 -6.97 2.01
C TYR A 87 -9.12 -7.81 0.90
N TRP A 88 -9.37 -7.39 -0.33
CA TRP A 88 -8.53 -7.76 -1.45
C TRP A 88 -7.24 -6.95 -1.35
N THR A 89 -6.13 -7.62 -1.06
CA THR A 89 -4.84 -6.95 -0.86
C THR A 89 -3.93 -7.18 -2.05
N ILE A 90 -3.38 -6.09 -2.55
CA ILE A 90 -2.33 -6.08 -3.55
C ILE A 90 -1.11 -5.44 -2.91
N GLU A 91 0.02 -6.13 -2.96
CA GLU A 91 1.31 -5.59 -2.60
C GLU A 91 2.20 -5.52 -3.83
N ILE A 92 2.65 -4.32 -4.17
CA ILE A 92 3.52 -4.04 -5.32
C ILE A 92 4.93 -3.83 -4.75
N PRO A 93 5.84 -4.77 -4.98
CA PRO A 93 7.20 -4.64 -4.50
C PRO A 93 7.97 -3.59 -5.31
N ARG A 94 9.01 -3.07 -4.71
CA ARG A 94 9.82 -1.97 -5.23
C ARG A 94 10.35 -2.18 -6.65
N ASP A 95 10.72 -3.42 -7.00
CA ASP A 95 11.23 -3.79 -8.31
C ASP A 95 10.17 -3.74 -9.42
N LYS A 96 8.88 -3.65 -9.05
CA LYS A 96 7.73 -3.51 -9.94
C LYS A 96 7.20 -2.08 -10.04
N PHE A 97 7.86 -1.12 -9.41
CA PHE A 97 7.46 0.27 -9.54
C PHE A 97 7.62 0.77 -10.97
N ASN A 98 6.59 1.44 -11.48
CA ASN A 98 6.56 1.97 -12.85
C ASN A 98 7.00 3.45 -12.95
N GLY A 99 7.35 4.06 -11.82
CA GLY A 99 8.00 5.36 -11.70
C GLY A 99 9.45 5.19 -11.26
N ASP A 100 9.82 5.89 -10.20
CA ASP A 100 11.17 5.80 -9.62
C ASP A 100 11.21 4.79 -8.47
N PRO A 101 11.98 3.71 -8.57
CA PRO A 101 12.06 2.71 -7.51
C PRO A 101 12.85 3.20 -6.27
N LEU A 102 13.46 4.38 -6.31
CA LEU A 102 14.25 4.97 -5.22
C LEU A 102 15.36 4.04 -4.70
N ASN A 103 15.99 3.30 -5.60
CA ASN A 103 17.08 2.34 -5.31
C ASN A 103 18.43 2.72 -5.96
N GLY A 104 18.52 3.95 -6.47
CA GLY A 104 19.66 4.47 -7.19
C GLY A 104 19.66 4.17 -8.69
N ASN A 105 18.82 3.24 -9.15
CA ASN A 105 18.73 2.86 -10.57
C ASN A 105 17.56 3.54 -11.30
N GLY A 106 16.75 4.29 -10.59
CA GLY A 106 15.64 5.04 -11.17
C GLY A 106 16.06 6.36 -11.81
N PRO A 107 15.13 7.06 -12.48
CA PRO A 107 15.41 8.34 -13.17
C PRO A 107 16.03 9.42 -12.28
N SER A 108 15.73 9.42 -10.98
CA SER A 108 16.32 10.40 -10.05
C SER A 108 17.73 10.06 -9.59
N GLY A 109 18.17 8.81 -9.77
CA GLY A 109 19.42 8.31 -9.21
C GLY A 109 19.43 8.25 -7.66
N TYR A 110 18.30 8.54 -7.01
CA TYR A 110 18.22 8.60 -5.56
C TYR A 110 17.99 7.23 -4.93
N THR A 111 18.74 6.96 -3.85
CA THR A 111 18.50 5.79 -3.01
C THR A 111 17.86 6.22 -1.71
N ILE A 112 16.64 5.76 -1.46
CA ILE A 112 15.95 6.08 -0.22
C ILE A 112 16.62 5.40 0.98
N ARG A 113 16.68 6.13 2.06
CA ARG A 113 17.13 5.66 3.36
C ARG A 113 15.94 5.61 4.31
N PRO A 114 15.40 4.42 4.60
CA PRO A 114 14.18 4.28 5.42
C PRO A 114 14.30 4.87 6.83
N GLU A 115 15.52 4.96 7.34
CA GLU A 115 15.84 5.53 8.66
C GLU A 115 15.87 7.06 8.67
N LYS A 116 15.73 7.70 7.52
CA LYS A 116 15.73 9.17 7.40
C LYS A 116 14.33 9.71 7.17
N VAL A 117 14.15 10.95 7.59
CA VAL A 117 12.90 11.68 7.36
C VAL A 117 12.66 11.83 5.86
N THR A 118 11.51 11.40 5.40
CA THR A 118 11.06 11.54 4.01
C THR A 118 9.61 11.98 4.00
N MET A 119 9.27 12.92 3.12
CA MET A 119 7.87 13.29 2.89
C MET A 119 7.28 12.42 1.78
N TRP A 120 6.05 11.98 2.00
CA TRP A 120 5.31 11.11 1.10
C TRP A 120 3.98 11.76 0.74
N LYS A 121 3.51 11.50 -0.47
CA LYS A 121 2.20 11.95 -0.95
C LYS A 121 1.51 10.83 -1.70
N ILE A 122 0.19 10.72 -1.52
CA ILE A 122 -0.68 9.84 -2.28
C ILE A 122 -1.78 10.68 -2.90
N GLU A 123 -1.91 10.61 -4.22
CA GLU A 123 -3.01 11.18 -4.98
C GLU A 123 -3.86 10.04 -5.53
N PHE A 124 -5.18 10.15 -5.45
CA PHE A 124 -6.07 9.10 -5.94
C PHE A 124 -7.36 9.70 -6.51
N GLY A 125 -7.97 9.00 -7.46
CA GLY A 125 -9.25 9.33 -8.04
C GLY A 125 -10.31 8.31 -7.65
N TRP A 126 -11.51 8.80 -7.28
CA TRP A 126 -12.60 7.92 -6.86
C TRP A 126 -13.15 7.06 -8.00
N TYR A 127 -13.34 7.64 -9.18
CA TYR A 127 -13.95 6.96 -10.34
C TYR A 127 -13.01 6.01 -11.12
N GLY A 128 -11.76 5.88 -10.71
CA GLY A 128 -10.81 4.97 -11.36
C GLY A 128 -10.31 5.39 -12.74
N ALA A 129 -10.63 6.62 -13.20
CA ALA A 129 -10.02 7.17 -14.41
C ALA A 129 -8.51 7.35 -14.24
N ILE A 130 -8.11 7.68 -13.01
CA ILE A 130 -6.73 7.67 -12.56
C ILE A 130 -6.74 6.83 -11.29
N GLY A 131 -5.94 5.77 -11.22
CA GLY A 131 -5.77 5.02 -10.00
C GLY A 131 -5.16 5.85 -8.87
N ALA A 132 -4.25 5.31 -8.12
CA ALA A 132 -3.51 6.06 -7.12
C ALA A 132 -2.09 6.34 -7.60
N ARG A 133 -1.58 7.55 -7.35
CA ARG A 133 -0.18 7.93 -7.57
C ARG A 133 0.52 8.09 -6.24
N PHE A 134 1.66 7.47 -6.14
CA PHE A 134 2.50 7.47 -4.95
C PHE A 134 3.75 8.27 -5.21
N TYR A 135 4.08 9.21 -4.31
CA TYR A 135 5.20 10.13 -4.47
C TYR A 135 6.09 10.13 -3.26
N ALA A 136 7.36 10.41 -3.50
CA ALA A 136 8.32 10.80 -2.47
C ALA A 136 8.90 12.19 -2.79
N TYR A 137 9.14 12.98 -1.75
CA TYR A 137 9.85 14.26 -1.88
C TYR A 137 11.32 14.03 -1.58
N ILE A 138 12.14 14.11 -2.60
CA ILE A 138 13.55 13.74 -2.53
C ILE A 138 14.46 14.85 -3.03
N PRO A 139 15.68 14.93 -2.53
CA PRO A 139 16.70 15.83 -3.08
C PRO A 139 17.10 15.35 -4.48
N VAL A 140 17.20 16.29 -5.42
CA VAL A 140 17.61 16.04 -6.81
C VAL A 140 18.93 16.71 -7.18
N GLY A 141 19.63 17.23 -6.21
CA GLY A 141 20.92 17.91 -6.36
C GLY A 141 20.84 19.42 -6.20
N ALA A 142 22.00 20.08 -6.11
CA ALA A 142 22.13 21.54 -6.01
C ALA A 142 21.26 22.26 -4.94
N GLY A 143 20.90 21.55 -3.86
CA GLY A 143 20.02 22.07 -2.81
C GLY A 143 18.53 22.06 -3.16
N GLU A 144 18.16 21.51 -4.32
CA GLU A 144 16.77 21.36 -4.74
C GLU A 144 16.18 20.01 -4.28
N ALA A 145 14.87 20.02 -4.02
CA ALA A 145 14.10 18.81 -3.78
C ALA A 145 12.78 18.87 -4.58
N ARG A 146 12.32 17.70 -5.02
CA ARG A 146 11.12 17.59 -5.86
C ARG A 146 10.26 16.39 -5.47
N TRP A 147 8.97 16.49 -5.78
CA TRP A 147 8.07 15.36 -5.76
C TRP A 147 8.34 14.47 -6.97
N ILE A 148 8.74 13.23 -6.71
CA ILE A 148 8.98 12.22 -7.75
C ILE A 148 7.89 11.16 -7.65
N VAL A 149 7.31 10.78 -8.78
CA VAL A 149 6.37 9.67 -8.86
C VAL A 149 7.15 8.38 -8.64
N VAL A 150 6.80 7.66 -7.59
CA VAL A 150 7.37 6.35 -7.25
C VAL A 150 6.64 5.25 -8.01
N HIS A 151 5.31 5.31 -7.98
CA HIS A 151 4.46 4.36 -8.68
C HIS A 151 3.10 4.98 -9.00
N THR A 152 2.54 4.59 -10.12
CA THR A 152 1.14 4.85 -10.46
C THR A 152 0.41 3.51 -10.50
N LEU A 153 -0.59 3.33 -9.65
CA LEU A 153 -1.50 2.20 -9.75
C LEU A 153 -2.43 2.43 -10.95
N VAL A 154 -2.17 1.71 -12.04
CA VAL A 154 -2.88 1.87 -13.31
C VAL A 154 -4.18 1.06 -13.26
N ILE A 155 -5.32 1.75 -13.20
CA ILE A 155 -6.66 1.14 -13.15
C ILE A 155 -7.50 1.53 -14.39
N GLU A 156 -7.03 2.48 -15.17
CA GLU A 156 -7.72 3.19 -16.24
C GLU A 156 -8.69 2.33 -17.07
N ASN A 157 -9.97 2.73 -17.08
CA ASN A 157 -11.04 2.12 -17.89
C ASN A 157 -11.20 0.59 -17.76
N SER A 158 -10.68 0.00 -16.69
CA SER A 158 -10.70 -1.45 -16.48
C SER A 158 -11.77 -1.91 -15.50
N LEU A 159 -12.51 -0.98 -14.89
CA LEU A 159 -13.54 -1.26 -13.90
C LEU A 159 -14.92 -0.88 -14.42
N TYR A 160 -15.91 -1.68 -14.07
CA TYR A 160 -17.34 -1.43 -14.38
C TYR A 160 -17.99 -0.46 -13.36
N GLY A 161 -17.24 0.05 -12.41
CA GLY A 161 -17.70 0.94 -11.36
C GLY A 161 -16.55 1.71 -10.70
N PRO A 162 -16.83 2.48 -9.64
CA PRO A 162 -15.80 3.19 -8.89
C PRO A 162 -14.73 2.23 -8.36
N CYS A 163 -13.48 2.66 -8.36
CA CYS A 163 -12.37 1.86 -7.81
C CYS A 163 -12.31 1.87 -6.27
N LEU A 164 -13.09 2.74 -5.66
CA LEU A 164 -13.22 2.92 -4.22
C LEU A 164 -14.69 2.99 -3.85
N ARG A 165 -15.07 2.43 -2.71
CA ARG A 165 -16.43 2.54 -2.19
C ARG A 165 -16.73 3.91 -1.60
N ASP A 166 -15.72 4.54 -1.00
CA ASP A 166 -15.84 5.84 -0.35
C ASP A 166 -14.69 6.75 -0.78
N SER A 167 -14.98 8.03 -0.94
CA SER A 167 -14.00 9.06 -1.33
C SER A 167 -13.31 9.72 -0.14
N TYR A 168 -13.78 9.47 1.08
CA TYR A 168 -13.22 10.07 2.30
C TYR A 168 -12.18 9.17 2.93
N PHE A 169 -10.95 9.68 3.07
CA PHE A 169 -9.83 8.96 3.67
C PHE A 169 -9.26 9.71 4.86
N ARG A 170 -8.74 8.94 5.82
CA ARG A 170 -7.97 9.44 6.96
C ARG A 170 -6.53 8.99 6.81
N PHE A 171 -5.62 9.76 7.37
CA PHE A 171 -4.24 9.30 7.51
C PHE A 171 -4.20 8.10 8.47
N LYS A 172 -3.49 7.05 8.06
CA LYS A 172 -3.24 5.86 8.86
C LYS A 172 -1.75 5.60 8.96
N TYR A 173 -1.32 5.22 10.14
CA TYR A 173 0.02 4.70 10.40
C TYR A 173 -0.08 3.47 11.29
N SER A 174 0.63 2.42 10.94
CA SER A 174 0.71 1.20 11.74
C SER A 174 2.14 0.69 11.81
N VAL A 175 2.50 0.19 12.99
CA VAL A 175 3.75 -0.52 13.25
C VAL A 175 3.39 -1.91 13.72
N ASN A 176 3.91 -2.92 13.08
CA ASN A 176 3.81 -4.29 13.55
C ASN A 176 5.22 -4.83 13.80
N VAL A 177 5.48 -5.18 15.05
CA VAL A 177 6.76 -5.73 15.50
C VAL A 177 6.56 -7.20 15.78
N GLN A 178 7.12 -8.05 14.92
CA GLN A 178 7.04 -9.51 15.06
C GLN A 178 8.03 -10.07 16.08
N ASP A 179 9.13 -9.36 16.34
CA ASP A 179 10.16 -9.72 17.31
C ASP A 179 10.48 -8.52 18.20
N THR A 180 10.14 -8.64 19.48
CA THR A 180 10.37 -7.60 20.48
C THR A 180 11.80 -7.56 21.00
N SER A 181 12.61 -8.59 20.74
CA SER A 181 13.98 -8.69 21.25
C SER A 181 14.97 -7.69 20.64
N ASN A 182 14.64 -7.11 19.51
CA ASN A 182 15.51 -6.24 18.71
C ASN A 182 15.00 -4.81 18.48
N ILE A 183 13.99 -4.35 19.22
CA ILE A 183 13.53 -2.96 19.10
C ILE A 183 14.54 -2.05 19.77
N ARG A 184 15.45 -1.47 18.98
CA ARG A 184 16.49 -0.55 19.48
C ARG A 184 16.28 0.91 19.07
N THR A 185 15.37 1.19 18.14
CA THR A 185 15.20 2.54 17.61
C THR A 185 13.73 2.93 17.62
N PRO A 186 13.36 4.02 18.30
CA PRO A 186 12.02 4.55 18.23
C PRO A 186 11.70 5.02 16.80
N GLN A 187 10.48 4.77 16.35
CA GLN A 187 10.01 5.21 15.06
C GLN A 187 8.99 6.33 15.25
N TYR A 188 9.17 7.40 14.50
CA TYR A 188 8.32 8.58 14.58
C TYR A 188 7.64 8.83 13.23
N VAL A 189 6.36 9.13 13.27
CA VAL A 189 5.60 9.64 12.13
C VAL A 189 5.02 10.99 12.49
N TYR A 190 5.30 11.95 11.66
CA TYR A 190 4.76 13.30 11.81
C TYR A 190 3.65 13.49 10.77
N LYS A 191 2.47 13.90 11.23
CA LYS A 191 1.36 14.32 10.38
C LYS A 191 1.35 15.84 10.34
N TYR A 192 1.39 16.40 9.14
CA TYR A 192 1.22 17.83 8.88
C TYR A 192 -0.02 18.07 8.03
#